data_626427cf34f787e35f1c6aeb420c55b9
#
_entry.id   626427cf34f787e35f1c6aeb420c55b9
#
_cell.length_a   1.000
_cell.length_b   1.000
_cell.length_c   1.000
_cell.angle_alpha   90.00
_cell.angle_beta   90.00
_cell.angle_gamma   90.00
#
_symmetry.space_group_name_H-M   'P 1'
#
loop_
_entity.id
_entity.type
_entity.pdbx_description
1 polymer ?
#
loop_
_entity_poly.entity_id
_entity_poly.type
_entity_poly.pdbx_seq_one_letter_code
_entity_poly.pdbx_strand_id
1 'polypeptide(L)'
;MTHNPSILVIGAGELGTAMLEALAKHPLRSNVSRLSVLLRQATLDSAAPQKRRLTQELRAAGVHFEAADIVAASQAELASIFARYDTVICCTGMYLPAGTQTKLAAAALEGQVARYFPWQYGMDYDVIGEGSSQDLFDEQLAVRKVLRGQQATKWTIVSTGLFMSFLFVKEFGVVDLEGKVVRALGSWGNQITVTVPDDIGRVTADIALDPDDLGHGSQVVFCAGDTISYEKLADLLDAHFQTKFRRELWDGEILRRQMEEDPNTMVKYRDTFSHGRGVAWEMDKTVNQKRGIPMTNIESYLEKVYPRHQE
;
A
#
# COMPACT_ATOMS: atom_id res chain seq x y z
N MET A 1 32.62 -8.03 -11.00
CA MET A 1 31.38 -8.08 -11.80
C MET A 1 30.27 -7.59 -10.87
N THR A 2 29.59 -6.54 -11.21
CA THR A 2 28.43 -6.04 -10.42
C THR A 2 27.32 -7.08 -10.52
N HIS A 3 26.88 -7.62 -9.38
CA HIS A 3 25.75 -8.54 -9.32
C HIS A 3 24.47 -7.80 -9.63
N ASN A 4 23.78 -8.18 -10.70
CA ASN A 4 22.47 -7.62 -11.03
C ASN A 4 21.39 -8.36 -10.21
N PRO A 5 20.69 -7.68 -9.30
CA PRO A 5 19.73 -8.33 -8.40
C PRO A 5 18.54 -8.92 -9.14
N SER A 6 18.00 -10.01 -8.59
CA SER A 6 16.73 -10.61 -8.97
C SER A 6 15.62 -10.13 -8.02
N ILE A 7 14.43 -9.84 -8.57
CA ILE A 7 13.31 -9.29 -7.81
C ILE A 7 12.07 -10.18 -7.97
N LEU A 8 11.45 -10.53 -6.86
CA LEU A 8 10.14 -11.20 -6.80
C LEU A 8 9.10 -10.26 -6.21
N VAL A 9 8.01 -10.02 -6.93
CA VAL A 9 6.82 -9.33 -6.42
C VAL A 9 5.76 -10.37 -6.04
N ILE A 10 5.19 -10.28 -4.84
CA ILE A 10 4.14 -11.19 -4.38
C ILE A 10 2.79 -10.53 -4.64
N GLY A 11 2.00 -11.12 -5.55
CA GLY A 11 0.67 -10.65 -5.95
C GLY A 11 0.68 -9.64 -7.10
N ALA A 12 -0.41 -9.63 -7.88
CA ALA A 12 -0.67 -8.71 -8.99
C ALA A 12 -2.12 -8.20 -8.92
N GLY A 13 -2.52 -7.74 -7.73
CA GLY A 13 -3.69 -6.88 -7.55
C GLY A 13 -3.38 -5.45 -7.98
N GLU A 14 -4.18 -4.47 -7.57
CA GLU A 14 -4.00 -3.05 -7.90
C GLU A 14 -2.55 -2.59 -7.64
N LEU A 15 -2.06 -2.73 -6.40
CA LEU A 15 -0.71 -2.34 -6.04
C LEU A 15 0.37 -3.19 -6.74
N GLY A 16 0.18 -4.52 -6.80
CA GLY A 16 1.19 -5.40 -7.40
C GLY A 16 1.37 -5.17 -8.89
N THR A 17 0.32 -4.85 -9.61
CA THR A 17 0.38 -4.47 -11.04
C THR A 17 1.13 -3.14 -11.20
N ALA A 18 0.78 -2.12 -10.42
CA ALA A 18 1.48 -0.84 -10.42
C ALA A 18 2.98 -1.00 -10.08
N MET A 19 3.30 -1.84 -9.11
CA MET A 19 4.67 -2.16 -8.72
C MET A 19 5.46 -2.83 -9.85
N LEU A 20 4.88 -3.85 -10.50
CA LEU A 20 5.51 -4.57 -11.61
C LEU A 20 5.72 -3.66 -12.81
N GLU A 21 4.76 -2.80 -13.12
CA GLU A 21 4.90 -1.81 -14.19
C GLU A 21 5.99 -0.79 -13.90
N ALA A 22 6.03 -0.27 -12.67
CA ALA A 22 7.05 0.69 -12.26
C ALA A 22 8.45 0.06 -12.35
N LEU A 23 8.64 -1.16 -11.84
CA LEU A 23 9.91 -1.89 -11.94
C LEU A 23 10.30 -2.18 -13.40
N ALA A 24 9.34 -2.60 -14.24
CA ALA A 24 9.60 -2.93 -15.64
C ALA A 24 9.97 -1.70 -16.48
N LYS A 25 9.42 -0.53 -16.15
CA LYS A 25 9.64 0.74 -16.88
C LYS A 25 10.75 1.60 -16.26
N HIS A 26 11.32 1.19 -15.13
CA HIS A 26 12.32 1.99 -14.42
C HIS A 26 13.58 2.22 -15.27
N PRO A 27 14.22 3.40 -15.24
CA PRO A 27 15.46 3.66 -15.98
C PRO A 27 16.58 2.66 -15.68
N LEU A 28 16.66 2.17 -14.44
CA LEU A 28 17.65 1.17 -14.00
C LEU A 28 17.18 -0.28 -14.20
N ARG A 29 16.10 -0.53 -14.95
CA ARG A 29 15.59 -1.90 -15.21
C ARG A 29 16.66 -2.84 -15.78
N SER A 30 17.58 -2.34 -16.60
CA SER A 30 18.70 -3.12 -17.17
C SER A 30 19.65 -3.69 -16.10
N ASN A 31 19.65 -3.12 -14.90
CA ASN A 31 20.44 -3.60 -13.77
C ASN A 31 19.77 -4.76 -13.00
N VAL A 32 18.55 -5.14 -13.39
CA VAL A 32 17.81 -6.27 -12.78
C VAL A 32 17.95 -7.49 -13.66
N SER A 33 18.56 -8.54 -13.13
CA SER A 33 18.78 -9.80 -13.86
C SER A 33 17.46 -10.55 -14.14
N ARG A 34 16.53 -10.53 -13.19
CA ARG A 34 15.23 -11.21 -13.28
C ARG A 34 14.17 -10.47 -12.49
N LEU A 35 13.07 -10.13 -13.13
CA LEU A 35 11.85 -9.63 -12.50
C LEU A 35 10.77 -10.71 -12.60
N SER A 36 10.20 -11.10 -11.46
CA SER A 36 9.19 -12.17 -11.39
C SER A 36 8.00 -11.75 -10.54
N VAL A 37 6.87 -12.42 -10.75
CA VAL A 37 5.69 -12.29 -9.91
C VAL A 37 5.25 -13.66 -9.39
N LEU A 38 4.91 -13.74 -8.10
CA LEU A 38 4.32 -14.91 -7.47
C LEU A 38 2.81 -14.80 -7.51
N LEU A 39 2.16 -15.76 -8.18
CA LEU A 39 0.71 -15.85 -8.31
C LEU A 39 0.24 -17.27 -7.98
N ARG A 40 -1.05 -17.42 -7.66
CA ARG A 40 -1.65 -18.76 -7.54
C ARG A 40 -1.69 -19.45 -8.91
N GLN A 41 -1.42 -20.75 -8.96
CA GLN A 41 -1.51 -21.53 -10.20
C GLN A 41 -2.86 -21.33 -10.90
N ALA A 42 -3.96 -21.34 -10.15
CA ALA A 42 -5.30 -21.07 -10.67
C ALA A 42 -5.47 -19.67 -11.32
N THR A 43 -4.60 -18.71 -11.01
CA THR A 43 -4.58 -17.42 -11.70
C THR A 43 -3.86 -17.53 -13.04
N LEU A 44 -2.76 -18.27 -13.08
CA LEU A 44 -1.95 -18.48 -14.29
C LEU A 44 -2.72 -19.30 -15.34
N ASP A 45 -3.48 -20.29 -14.91
CA ASP A 45 -4.27 -21.19 -15.77
C ASP A 45 -5.65 -20.62 -16.11
N SER A 46 -5.99 -19.45 -15.57
CA SER A 46 -7.35 -18.91 -15.69
C SER A 46 -7.69 -18.53 -17.13
N ALA A 47 -8.87 -19.01 -17.59
CA ALA A 47 -9.45 -18.61 -18.87
C ALA A 47 -10.16 -17.23 -18.82
N ALA A 48 -10.35 -16.64 -17.63
CA ALA A 48 -11.02 -15.36 -17.46
C ALA A 48 -10.28 -14.24 -18.24
N PRO A 49 -10.98 -13.47 -19.09
CA PRO A 49 -10.33 -12.49 -19.99
C PRO A 49 -9.40 -11.53 -19.28
N GLN A 50 -9.82 -11.00 -18.12
CA GLN A 50 -9.03 -10.05 -17.33
C GLN A 50 -7.72 -10.66 -16.83
N LYS A 51 -7.75 -11.92 -16.32
CA LYS A 51 -6.53 -12.60 -15.82
C LYS A 51 -5.59 -12.96 -16.97
N ARG A 52 -6.15 -13.40 -18.12
CA ARG A 52 -5.36 -13.68 -19.33
C ARG A 52 -4.68 -12.44 -19.85
N ARG A 53 -5.40 -11.32 -19.93
CA ARG A 53 -4.86 -10.03 -20.32
C ARG A 53 -3.70 -9.60 -19.41
N LEU A 54 -3.91 -9.62 -18.10
CA LEU A 54 -2.89 -9.28 -17.12
C LEU A 54 -1.62 -10.13 -17.30
N THR A 55 -1.76 -11.47 -17.39
CA THR A 55 -0.59 -12.35 -17.57
C THR A 55 0.12 -12.13 -18.91
N GLN A 56 -0.61 -11.77 -19.97
CA GLN A 56 -0.02 -11.43 -21.27
C GLN A 56 0.74 -10.10 -21.22
N GLU A 57 0.18 -9.08 -20.61
CA GLU A 57 0.81 -7.77 -20.43
C GLU A 57 2.10 -7.88 -19.60
N LEU A 58 2.05 -8.64 -18.50
CA LEU A 58 3.24 -8.89 -17.67
C LEU A 58 4.33 -9.66 -18.42
N ARG A 59 3.97 -10.68 -19.21
CA ARG A 59 4.94 -11.39 -20.09
C ARG A 59 5.57 -10.45 -21.10
N ALA A 60 4.76 -9.62 -21.76
CA ALA A 60 5.25 -8.63 -22.71
C ALA A 60 6.21 -7.61 -22.08
N ALA A 61 6.02 -7.30 -20.80
CA ALA A 61 6.92 -6.47 -19.99
C ALA A 61 8.18 -7.21 -19.49
N GLY A 62 8.40 -8.47 -19.87
CA GLY A 62 9.55 -9.27 -19.46
C GLY A 62 9.48 -9.78 -18.02
N VAL A 63 8.28 -9.92 -17.45
CA VAL A 63 8.05 -10.47 -16.11
C VAL A 63 7.92 -11.99 -16.19
N HIS A 64 8.68 -12.70 -15.36
CA HIS A 64 8.59 -14.15 -15.16
C HIS A 64 7.54 -14.50 -14.10
N PHE A 65 7.14 -15.77 -14.05
CA PHE A 65 6.08 -16.21 -13.15
C PHE A 65 6.58 -17.31 -12.22
N GLU A 66 6.21 -17.18 -10.94
CA GLU A 66 6.29 -18.21 -9.93
C GLU A 66 4.88 -18.59 -9.49
N ALA A 67 4.68 -19.85 -9.13
CA ALA A 67 3.37 -20.34 -8.73
C ALA A 67 3.38 -20.83 -7.29
N ALA A 68 2.58 -20.21 -6.43
CA ALA A 68 2.24 -20.72 -5.10
C ALA A 68 0.97 -20.06 -4.57
N ASP A 69 0.26 -20.76 -3.70
CA ASP A 69 -0.79 -20.16 -2.87
C ASP A 69 -0.17 -19.78 -1.53
N ILE A 70 0.03 -18.47 -1.32
CA ILE A 70 0.68 -17.94 -0.11
C ILE A 70 -0.09 -18.22 1.18
N VAL A 71 -1.39 -18.53 1.09
CA VAL A 71 -2.21 -18.92 2.25
C VAL A 71 -2.00 -20.41 2.57
N ALA A 72 -2.09 -21.26 1.55
CA ALA A 72 -2.02 -22.72 1.71
C ALA A 72 -0.58 -23.24 1.85
N ALA A 73 0.39 -22.62 1.18
CA ALA A 73 1.79 -23.03 1.24
C ALA A 73 2.37 -22.88 2.64
N SER A 74 3.21 -23.83 3.03
CA SER A 74 4.00 -23.75 4.26
C SER A 74 5.06 -22.66 4.19
N GLN A 75 5.55 -22.23 5.34
CA GLN A 75 6.65 -21.27 5.43
C GLN A 75 7.89 -21.78 4.67
N ALA A 76 8.27 -23.05 4.81
CA ALA A 76 9.44 -23.64 4.15
C ALA A 76 9.31 -23.68 2.61
N GLU A 77 8.10 -23.97 2.08
CA GLU A 77 7.86 -23.91 0.64
C GLU A 77 8.03 -22.50 0.11
N LEU A 78 7.47 -21.50 0.80
CA LEU A 78 7.64 -20.09 0.44
C LEU A 78 9.10 -19.65 0.56
N ALA A 79 9.80 -20.05 1.62
CA ALA A 79 11.23 -19.77 1.81
C ALA A 79 12.08 -20.32 0.66
N SER A 80 11.79 -21.55 0.19
CA SER A 80 12.48 -22.16 -0.95
C SER A 80 12.27 -21.40 -2.26
N ILE A 81 11.10 -20.76 -2.44
CA ILE A 81 10.85 -19.87 -3.58
C ILE A 81 11.61 -18.55 -3.42
N PHE A 82 11.52 -17.93 -2.23
CA PHE A 82 12.13 -16.63 -1.95
C PHE A 82 13.65 -16.67 -2.01
N ALA A 83 14.28 -17.77 -1.57
CA ALA A 83 15.72 -17.98 -1.62
C ALA A 83 16.34 -17.86 -3.04
N ARG A 84 15.53 -17.88 -4.09
CA ARG A 84 15.96 -17.71 -5.48
C ARG A 84 16.06 -16.25 -5.92
N TYR A 85 15.75 -15.31 -5.01
CA TYR A 85 15.67 -13.89 -5.29
C TYR A 85 16.45 -13.06 -4.28
N ASP A 86 17.10 -12.02 -4.75
CA ASP A 86 17.83 -11.06 -3.90
C ASP A 86 16.87 -10.12 -3.18
N THR A 87 15.77 -9.75 -3.85
CA THR A 87 14.75 -8.84 -3.30
C THR A 87 13.36 -9.45 -3.43
N VAL A 88 12.58 -9.41 -2.35
CA VAL A 88 11.16 -9.80 -2.35
C VAL A 88 10.32 -8.62 -1.92
N ILE A 89 9.30 -8.28 -2.72
CA ILE A 89 8.37 -7.16 -2.50
C ILE A 89 6.96 -7.73 -2.36
N CYS A 90 6.34 -7.60 -1.18
CA CYS A 90 5.00 -8.10 -0.92
C CYS A 90 3.95 -7.02 -1.23
N CYS A 91 3.09 -7.26 -2.23
CA CYS A 91 2.04 -6.35 -2.66
C CYS A 91 0.62 -6.87 -2.40
N THR A 92 0.45 -7.81 -1.48
CA THR A 92 -0.85 -8.39 -1.16
C THR A 92 -1.02 -8.59 0.34
N GLY A 93 -2.21 -8.25 0.89
CA GLY A 93 -2.38 -8.36 2.33
C GLY A 93 -3.77 -8.11 2.89
N MET A 94 -4.52 -7.13 2.39
CA MET A 94 -5.72 -6.60 3.06
C MET A 94 -6.79 -7.64 3.42
N TYR A 95 -6.98 -8.65 2.56
CA TYR A 95 -8.02 -9.67 2.73
C TYR A 95 -7.45 -11.07 3.00
N LEU A 96 -6.18 -11.14 3.39
CA LEU A 96 -5.56 -12.41 3.74
C LEU A 96 -5.94 -12.82 5.18
N PRO A 97 -6.00 -14.12 5.45
CA PRO A 97 -6.16 -14.61 6.82
C PRO A 97 -5.05 -14.10 7.74
N ALA A 98 -5.41 -13.80 8.99
CA ALA A 98 -4.45 -13.41 10.03
C ALA A 98 -3.30 -14.42 10.13
N GLY A 99 -2.09 -13.93 10.41
CA GLY A 99 -0.87 -14.73 10.44
C GLY A 99 -0.19 -14.92 9.08
N THR A 100 -0.85 -14.53 7.96
CA THR A 100 -0.23 -14.68 6.64
C THR A 100 0.94 -13.73 6.43
N GLN A 101 0.85 -12.47 6.89
CA GLN A 101 1.94 -11.50 6.75
C GLN A 101 3.15 -11.87 7.60
N THR A 102 2.93 -12.35 8.82
CA THR A 102 4.01 -12.84 9.68
C THR A 102 4.67 -14.10 9.10
N LYS A 103 3.90 -15.02 8.50
CA LYS A 103 4.43 -16.18 7.77
C LYS A 103 5.30 -15.76 6.57
N LEU A 104 4.85 -14.77 5.76
CA LEU A 104 5.63 -14.26 4.64
C LEU A 104 6.94 -13.62 5.08
N ALA A 105 6.92 -12.83 6.15
CA ALA A 105 8.13 -12.26 6.74
C ALA A 105 9.09 -13.35 7.23
N ALA A 106 8.59 -14.34 7.97
CA ALA A 106 9.39 -15.47 8.43
C ALA A 106 9.98 -16.29 7.27
N ALA A 107 9.22 -16.52 6.20
CA ALA A 107 9.70 -17.19 4.99
C ALA A 107 10.82 -16.41 4.29
N ALA A 108 10.74 -15.07 4.25
CA ALA A 108 11.80 -14.23 3.70
C ALA A 108 13.11 -14.35 4.52
N LEU A 109 12.99 -14.41 5.85
CA LEU A 109 14.14 -14.61 6.73
C LEU A 109 14.74 -16.03 6.58
N GLU A 110 13.90 -17.05 6.57
CA GLU A 110 14.32 -18.45 6.40
C GLU A 110 14.98 -18.66 5.02
N GLY A 111 14.43 -18.04 3.97
CA GLY A 111 15.01 -18.05 2.62
C GLY A 111 16.26 -17.17 2.47
N GLN A 112 16.72 -16.51 3.52
CA GLN A 112 17.89 -15.63 3.53
C GLN A 112 17.85 -14.56 2.43
N VAL A 113 16.65 -14.00 2.16
CA VAL A 113 16.47 -12.94 1.18
C VAL A 113 17.32 -11.73 1.59
N ALA A 114 18.12 -11.21 0.66
CA ALA A 114 19.00 -10.09 0.97
C ALA A 114 18.18 -8.83 1.34
N ARG A 115 17.06 -8.59 0.65
CA ARG A 115 16.22 -7.42 0.91
C ARG A 115 14.71 -7.75 0.83
N TYR A 116 13.95 -7.37 1.85
CA TYR A 116 12.52 -7.63 1.95
C TYR A 116 11.71 -6.33 2.12
N PHE A 117 10.66 -6.18 1.32
CA PHE A 117 9.65 -5.14 1.45
C PHE A 117 8.34 -5.80 1.88
N PRO A 118 7.95 -5.72 3.16
CA PRO A 118 6.70 -6.29 3.62
C PRO A 118 5.49 -5.53 3.05
N TRP A 119 4.32 -6.17 3.06
CA TRP A 119 3.08 -5.46 2.75
C TRP A 119 2.72 -4.53 3.91
N GLN A 120 3.26 -3.33 3.89
CA GLN A 120 3.04 -2.28 4.88
C GLN A 120 2.80 -0.91 4.23
N TYR A 121 2.22 -0.92 3.04
CA TYR A 121 1.82 0.27 2.28
C TYR A 121 0.56 0.90 2.90
N GLY A 122 0.73 1.47 4.09
CA GLY A 122 -0.32 1.99 4.92
C GLY A 122 0.21 3.02 5.91
N MET A 123 -0.23 2.93 7.16
CA MET A 123 -0.05 3.91 8.21
C MET A 123 1.30 3.81 8.91
N ASP A 124 1.57 4.77 9.78
CA ASP A 124 2.64 4.65 10.78
C ASP A 124 2.15 3.81 11.96
N TYR A 125 2.27 2.50 11.82
CA TYR A 125 1.79 1.56 12.83
C TYR A 125 2.52 1.70 14.17
N ASP A 126 3.80 2.16 14.18
CA ASP A 126 4.53 2.39 15.43
C ASP A 126 3.91 3.54 16.25
N VAL A 127 3.37 4.57 15.58
CA VAL A 127 2.66 5.67 16.23
C VAL A 127 1.24 5.29 16.63
N ILE A 128 0.55 4.49 15.82
CA ILE A 128 -0.78 3.97 16.16
C ILE A 128 -0.68 3.09 17.42
N GLY A 129 0.28 2.18 17.47
CA GLY A 129 0.51 1.28 18.60
C GLY A 129 -0.36 0.01 18.54
N GLU A 130 -0.08 -0.91 19.49
CA GLU A 130 -0.83 -2.16 19.66
C GLU A 130 -2.23 -1.89 20.25
N GLY A 131 -3.20 -2.76 19.92
CA GLY A 131 -4.56 -2.71 20.45
C GLY A 131 -5.42 -1.59 19.86
N SER A 132 -5.10 -1.13 18.67
CA SER A 132 -6.02 -0.26 17.92
C SER A 132 -7.29 -1.02 17.53
N SER A 133 -8.36 -0.31 17.19
CA SER A 133 -9.62 -0.95 16.76
C SER A 133 -9.44 -1.81 15.49
N GLN A 134 -8.41 -1.55 14.70
CA GLN A 134 -8.13 -2.29 13.46
C GLN A 134 -7.14 -3.45 13.73
N ASP A 135 -7.66 -4.66 13.88
CA ASP A 135 -6.88 -5.88 14.17
C ASP A 135 -5.74 -6.13 13.16
N LEU A 136 -5.95 -5.74 11.91
CA LEU A 136 -4.94 -5.85 10.85
C LEU A 136 -3.65 -5.10 11.22
N PHE A 137 -3.75 -4.01 11.97
CA PHE A 137 -2.59 -3.18 12.33
C PHE A 137 -1.70 -3.87 13.37
N ASP A 138 -2.26 -4.67 14.25
CA ASP A 138 -1.49 -5.47 15.21
C ASP A 138 -0.64 -6.53 14.49
N GLU A 139 -1.16 -7.14 13.40
CA GLU A 139 -0.34 -8.03 12.58
C GLU A 139 0.81 -7.29 11.89
N GLN A 140 0.59 -6.05 11.45
CA GLN A 140 1.68 -5.24 10.87
C GLN A 140 2.77 -4.93 11.90
N LEU A 141 2.40 -4.66 13.16
CA LEU A 141 3.35 -4.49 14.26
C LEU A 141 4.10 -5.79 14.56
N ALA A 142 3.42 -6.95 14.54
CA ALA A 142 4.06 -8.25 14.67
C ALA A 142 5.10 -8.49 13.57
N VAL A 143 4.81 -8.14 12.32
CA VAL A 143 5.79 -8.18 11.21
C VAL A 143 6.99 -7.28 11.49
N ARG A 144 6.77 -6.04 11.95
CA ARG A 144 7.87 -5.11 12.33
C ARG A 144 8.75 -5.72 13.43
N LYS A 145 8.15 -6.37 14.41
CA LYS A 145 8.88 -7.03 15.51
C LYS A 145 9.76 -8.17 14.98
N VAL A 146 9.23 -9.02 14.11
CA VAL A 146 9.98 -10.11 13.44
C VAL A 146 11.17 -9.53 12.67
N LEU A 147 10.95 -8.52 11.84
CA LEU A 147 11.98 -7.93 11.00
C LEU A 147 13.07 -7.21 11.82
N ARG A 148 12.71 -6.53 12.90
CA ARG A 148 13.64 -5.84 13.80
C ARG A 148 14.45 -6.78 14.67
N GLY A 149 13.97 -8.02 14.90
CA GLY A 149 14.62 -9.03 15.71
C GLY A 149 15.84 -9.70 15.06
N GLN A 150 16.22 -9.31 13.83
CA GLN A 150 17.30 -9.92 13.07
C GLN A 150 18.10 -8.89 12.25
N GLN A 151 19.27 -9.31 11.73
CA GLN A 151 20.21 -8.45 10.99
C GLN A 151 20.59 -8.99 9.60
N ALA A 152 20.24 -10.23 9.28
CA ALA A 152 20.64 -10.91 8.05
C ALA A 152 19.91 -10.37 6.82
N THR A 153 18.59 -10.29 6.87
CA THR A 153 17.75 -9.72 5.82
C THR A 153 17.56 -8.23 6.06
N LYS A 154 17.97 -7.40 5.10
CA LYS A 154 17.62 -5.97 5.12
C LYS A 154 16.16 -5.80 4.74
N TRP A 155 15.48 -4.85 5.37
CA TRP A 155 14.08 -4.60 5.10
C TRP A 155 13.81 -3.12 4.90
N THR A 156 12.84 -2.82 4.05
CA THR A 156 12.34 -1.45 3.87
C THR A 156 10.82 -1.47 3.98
N ILE A 157 10.30 -0.77 4.96
CA ILE A 157 8.87 -0.53 5.14
C ILE A 157 8.54 0.79 4.49
N VAL A 158 7.59 0.80 3.56
CA VAL A 158 7.13 2.01 2.87
C VAL A 158 5.74 2.35 3.39
N SER A 159 5.67 3.37 4.26
CA SER A 159 4.40 3.92 4.77
C SER A 159 3.86 4.95 3.79
N THR A 160 2.63 4.75 3.31
CA THR A 160 2.05 5.48 2.17
C THR A 160 0.76 6.22 2.50
N GLY A 161 0.28 6.09 3.73
CA GLY A 161 -1.06 6.51 4.09
C GLY A 161 -2.13 5.60 3.50
N LEU A 162 -3.31 6.13 3.34
CA LEU A 162 -4.45 5.45 2.74
C LEU A 162 -4.32 5.47 1.21
N PHE A 163 -4.75 4.42 0.53
CA PHE A 163 -4.91 4.51 -0.92
C PHE A 163 -5.97 5.57 -1.25
N MET A 164 -5.65 6.49 -2.14
CA MET A 164 -6.51 7.66 -2.40
C MET A 164 -7.92 7.27 -2.84
N SER A 165 -8.05 6.17 -3.59
CA SER A 165 -9.35 5.59 -3.98
C SER A 165 -10.21 5.16 -2.80
N PHE A 166 -9.58 4.82 -1.66
CA PHE A 166 -10.29 4.36 -0.48
C PHE A 166 -11.17 5.44 0.18
N LEU A 167 -10.83 6.72 -0.02
CA LEU A 167 -11.68 7.83 0.43
C LEU A 167 -13.09 7.77 -0.15
N PHE A 168 -13.22 7.19 -1.36
CA PHE A 168 -14.46 7.09 -2.14
C PHE A 168 -15.17 5.74 -2.01
N VAL A 169 -14.62 4.83 -1.17
CA VAL A 169 -15.28 3.55 -0.89
C VAL A 169 -16.53 3.81 -0.05
N LYS A 170 -17.68 3.39 -0.58
CA LYS A 170 -19.01 3.63 0.03
C LYS A 170 -19.06 3.11 1.47
N GLU A 171 -18.51 1.94 1.72
CA GLU A 171 -18.49 1.29 3.03
C GLU A 171 -17.57 2.02 4.01
N PHE A 172 -16.53 2.69 3.55
CA PHE A 172 -15.69 3.54 4.38
C PHE A 172 -16.42 4.85 4.73
N GLY A 173 -17.21 5.39 3.82
CA GLY A 173 -18.22 6.42 4.05
C GLY A 173 -17.68 7.83 4.23
N VAL A 174 -16.40 8.11 4.03
CA VAL A 174 -15.83 9.46 4.13
C VAL A 174 -16.37 10.36 3.02
N VAL A 175 -16.33 9.91 1.77
CA VAL A 175 -16.89 10.65 0.63
C VAL A 175 -18.03 9.84 0.02
N ASP A 176 -19.21 10.41 0.03
CA ASP A 176 -20.40 9.89 -0.64
C ASP A 176 -20.75 10.84 -1.80
N LEU A 177 -20.32 10.47 -3.00
CA LEU A 177 -20.54 11.29 -4.20
C LEU A 177 -22.03 11.34 -4.61
N GLU A 178 -22.76 10.22 -4.45
CA GLU A 178 -24.20 10.15 -4.80
C GLU A 178 -25.04 11.00 -3.85
N GLY A 179 -24.80 10.82 -2.52
CA GLY A 179 -25.48 11.58 -1.47
C GLY A 179 -24.96 13.01 -1.31
N LYS A 180 -23.87 13.37 -1.99
CA LYS A 180 -23.17 14.66 -1.85
C LYS A 180 -22.84 14.95 -0.38
N VAL A 181 -22.16 14.01 0.27
CA VAL A 181 -21.80 14.10 1.70
C VAL A 181 -20.30 13.86 1.86
N VAL A 182 -19.67 14.69 2.70
CA VAL A 182 -18.31 14.43 3.21
C VAL A 182 -18.38 14.30 4.72
N ARG A 183 -17.72 13.29 5.25
CA ARG A 183 -17.70 13.00 6.69
C ARG A 183 -16.28 13.11 7.23
N ALA A 184 -16.13 13.95 8.25
CA ALA A 184 -14.87 14.04 8.98
C ALA A 184 -14.84 12.97 10.08
N LEU A 185 -13.72 12.30 10.23
CA LEU A 185 -13.49 11.31 11.29
C LEU A 185 -12.78 11.98 12.46
N GLY A 186 -13.44 12.05 13.61
CA GLY A 186 -12.95 12.67 14.84
C GLY A 186 -13.05 14.20 14.85
N SER A 187 -12.45 14.88 13.88
CA SER A 187 -12.56 16.33 13.72
C SER A 187 -12.32 16.78 12.28
N TRP A 188 -12.82 17.96 11.91
CA TRP A 188 -12.56 18.55 10.60
C TRP A 188 -11.09 18.89 10.36
N GLY A 189 -10.34 19.20 11.43
CA GLY A 189 -8.90 19.47 11.39
C GLY A 189 -8.03 18.23 11.34
N ASN A 190 -8.56 17.02 11.59
CA ASN A 190 -7.79 15.79 11.47
C ASN A 190 -7.31 15.63 10.02
N GLN A 191 -6.03 15.26 9.91
CA GLN A 191 -5.39 15.05 8.62
C GLN A 191 -5.29 13.57 8.28
N ILE A 192 -5.22 13.29 6.99
CA ILE A 192 -5.00 11.98 6.41
C ILE A 192 -3.98 12.09 5.27
N THR A 193 -2.99 11.21 5.28
CA THR A 193 -2.09 11.03 4.14
C THR A 193 -2.68 10.03 3.16
N VAL A 194 -2.63 10.36 1.87
CA VAL A 194 -3.17 9.53 0.79
C VAL A 194 -2.19 9.41 -0.37
N THR A 195 -2.16 8.23 -1.01
CA THR A 195 -1.29 7.97 -2.15
C THR A 195 -1.98 7.04 -3.16
N VAL A 196 -1.82 7.28 -4.45
CA VAL A 196 -2.33 6.35 -5.48
C VAL A 196 -1.37 5.16 -5.67
N PRO A 197 -1.86 3.96 -5.99
CA PRO A 197 -1.03 2.76 -6.19
C PRO A 197 0.07 2.93 -7.23
N ASP A 198 -0.16 3.66 -8.31
CA ASP A 198 0.85 3.96 -9.34
C ASP A 198 2.07 4.68 -8.75
N ASP A 199 1.82 5.65 -7.88
CA ASP A 199 2.87 6.42 -7.22
C ASP A 199 3.60 5.60 -6.17
N ILE A 200 2.87 4.75 -5.43
CA ILE A 200 3.47 3.78 -4.49
C ILE A 200 4.43 2.86 -5.25
N GLY A 201 4.00 2.35 -6.40
CA GLY A 201 4.81 1.51 -7.27
C GLY A 201 6.09 2.22 -7.72
N ARG A 202 5.98 3.46 -8.20
CA ARG A 202 7.12 4.26 -8.67
C ARG A 202 8.12 4.55 -7.55
N VAL A 203 7.65 5.03 -6.42
CA VAL A 203 8.52 5.32 -5.26
C VAL A 203 9.20 4.07 -4.73
N THR A 204 8.46 2.95 -4.63
CA THR A 204 9.05 1.70 -4.14
C THR A 204 10.06 1.11 -5.14
N ALA A 205 9.76 1.18 -6.44
CA ALA A 205 10.70 0.75 -7.48
C ALA A 205 12.00 1.58 -7.45
N ASP A 206 11.87 2.88 -7.27
CA ASP A 206 13.00 3.80 -7.14
C ASP A 206 13.86 3.45 -5.91
N ILE A 207 13.25 3.24 -4.75
CA ILE A 207 13.95 2.78 -3.54
C ILE A 207 14.60 1.42 -3.73
N ALA A 208 13.94 0.50 -4.44
CA ALA A 208 14.45 -0.86 -4.63
C ALA A 208 15.66 -0.89 -5.57
N LEU A 209 15.69 -0.04 -6.59
CA LEU A 209 16.70 -0.03 -7.65
C LEU A 209 17.79 1.01 -7.45
N ASP A 210 17.51 2.09 -6.71
CA ASP A 210 18.46 3.14 -6.35
C ASP A 210 18.37 3.44 -4.84
N PRO A 211 19.00 2.60 -3.98
CA PRO A 211 18.94 2.77 -2.54
C PRO A 211 19.97 3.76 -1.96
N ASP A 212 20.87 4.34 -2.77
CA ASP A 212 22.12 4.94 -2.30
C ASP A 212 21.94 6.11 -1.31
N ASP A 213 20.94 6.97 -1.48
CA ASP A 213 20.68 8.11 -0.60
C ASP A 213 19.91 7.73 0.69
N LEU A 214 19.28 6.58 0.71
CA LEU A 214 18.56 6.08 1.88
C LEU A 214 19.42 5.17 2.78
N GLY A 215 20.64 4.87 2.32
CA GLY A 215 21.52 3.90 2.95
C GLY A 215 21.05 2.45 2.73
N HIS A 216 21.98 1.52 2.85
CA HIS A 216 21.70 0.07 2.64
C HIS A 216 21.15 -0.63 3.88
N GLY A 217 20.68 0.14 4.90
CA GLY A 217 20.17 -0.37 6.17
C GLY A 217 18.69 -0.75 6.12
N SER A 218 18.23 -1.38 7.20
CA SER A 218 16.81 -1.61 7.44
C SER A 218 16.12 -0.35 7.97
N GLN A 219 14.97 0.05 7.38
CA GLN A 219 14.35 1.33 7.72
C GLN A 219 12.85 1.39 7.39
N VAL A 220 12.18 2.36 8.01
CA VAL A 220 10.84 2.83 7.63
C VAL A 220 11.00 4.12 6.84
N VAL A 221 10.37 4.20 5.69
CA VAL A 221 10.31 5.41 4.85
C VAL A 221 8.85 5.82 4.65
N PHE A 222 8.63 7.12 4.50
CA PHE A 222 7.31 7.68 4.27
C PHE A 222 7.22 8.20 2.84
N CYS A 223 6.08 7.98 2.18
CA CYS A 223 5.73 8.68 0.95
C CYS A 223 4.29 9.20 1.02
N ALA A 224 3.97 10.19 0.21
CA ALA A 224 2.64 10.78 0.18
C ALA A 224 2.36 11.38 -1.20
N GLY A 225 1.18 11.11 -1.73
CA GLY A 225 0.60 11.90 -2.82
C GLY A 225 0.09 13.23 -2.28
N ASP A 226 -0.62 13.17 -1.15
CA ASP A 226 -1.13 14.34 -0.46
C ASP A 226 -1.27 14.07 1.04
N THR A 227 -1.25 15.13 1.85
CA THR A 227 -1.62 15.10 3.26
C THR A 227 -2.59 16.25 3.51
N ILE A 228 -3.84 15.92 3.84
CA ILE A 228 -4.95 16.87 3.78
C ILE A 228 -5.88 16.70 4.99
N SER A 229 -6.43 17.81 5.49
CA SER A 229 -7.51 17.77 6.47
C SER A 229 -8.84 17.41 5.83
N TYR A 230 -9.77 16.86 6.61
CA TYR A 230 -11.13 16.59 6.11
C TYR A 230 -11.85 17.86 5.66
N GLU A 231 -11.58 19.00 6.30
CA GLU A 231 -12.10 20.30 5.89
C GLU A 231 -11.63 20.66 4.48
N LYS A 232 -10.32 20.59 4.24
CA LYS A 232 -9.75 20.90 2.92
C LYS A 232 -10.20 19.90 1.85
N LEU A 233 -10.35 18.62 2.19
CA LEU A 233 -10.93 17.60 1.29
C LEU A 233 -12.35 18.01 0.86
N ALA A 234 -13.20 18.42 1.81
CA ALA A 234 -14.56 18.86 1.51
C ALA A 234 -14.57 20.12 0.61
N ASP A 235 -13.66 21.07 0.83
CA ASP A 235 -13.52 22.26 -0.03
C ASP A 235 -13.09 21.92 -1.44
N LEU A 236 -12.16 20.97 -1.62
CA LEU A 236 -11.71 20.49 -2.93
C LEU A 236 -12.86 19.79 -3.69
N LEU A 237 -13.66 18.98 -3.00
CA LEU A 237 -14.82 18.33 -3.61
C LEU A 237 -15.89 19.35 -4.02
N ASP A 238 -16.20 20.34 -3.16
CA ASP A 238 -17.10 21.45 -3.48
C ASP A 238 -16.65 22.16 -4.76
N ALA A 239 -15.37 22.49 -4.86
CA ALA A 239 -14.80 23.20 -5.99
C ALA A 239 -14.76 22.34 -7.26
N HIS A 240 -14.37 21.06 -7.14
CA HIS A 240 -14.28 20.15 -8.27
C HIS A 240 -15.65 19.87 -8.89
N PHE A 241 -16.64 19.51 -8.08
CA PHE A 241 -17.99 19.17 -8.56
C PHE A 241 -18.93 20.38 -8.69
N GLN A 242 -18.45 21.60 -8.43
CA GLN A 242 -19.22 22.85 -8.47
C GLN A 242 -20.55 22.72 -7.70
N THR A 243 -20.54 22.04 -6.57
CA THR A 243 -21.70 21.81 -5.73
C THR A 243 -21.30 21.76 -4.27
N LYS A 244 -22.19 22.15 -3.38
CA LYS A 244 -21.93 22.05 -1.95
C LYS A 244 -22.24 20.65 -1.44
N PHE A 245 -21.23 19.98 -0.92
CA PHE A 245 -21.38 18.73 -0.18
C PHE A 245 -21.85 19.02 1.23
N ARG A 246 -22.82 18.26 1.71
CA ARG A 246 -23.22 18.28 3.11
C ARG A 246 -22.07 17.76 3.96
N ARG A 247 -21.76 18.46 5.04
CA ARG A 247 -20.66 18.14 5.94
C ARG A 247 -21.22 17.49 7.20
N GLU A 248 -20.74 16.28 7.50
CA GLU A 248 -21.09 15.52 8.70
C GLU A 248 -19.83 15.27 9.52
N LEU A 249 -19.93 15.39 10.83
CA LEU A 249 -18.86 15.00 11.75
C LEU A 249 -19.20 13.65 12.37
N TRP A 250 -18.35 12.67 12.15
CA TRP A 250 -18.36 11.42 12.92
C TRP A 250 -17.35 11.54 14.04
N ASP A 251 -17.80 12.07 15.16
CA ASP A 251 -17.01 12.22 16.38
C ASP A 251 -16.86 10.90 17.14
N GLY A 252 -16.13 10.93 18.25
CA GLY A 252 -15.87 9.74 19.05
C GLY A 252 -17.12 9.07 19.62
N GLU A 253 -18.21 9.81 19.83
CA GLU A 253 -19.47 9.23 20.32
C GLU A 253 -20.17 8.44 19.22
N ILE A 254 -20.27 9.03 18.02
CA ILE A 254 -20.88 8.39 16.86
C ILE A 254 -20.09 7.13 16.48
N LEU A 255 -18.78 7.22 16.43
CA LEU A 255 -17.91 6.08 16.04
C LEU A 255 -17.94 4.95 17.07
N ARG A 256 -17.96 5.28 18.36
CA ARG A 256 -18.15 4.28 19.40
C ARG A 256 -19.48 3.54 19.24
N ARG A 257 -20.58 4.25 18.95
CA ARG A 257 -21.88 3.63 18.69
C ARG A 257 -21.83 2.71 17.47
N GLN A 258 -21.20 3.15 16.37
CA GLN A 258 -20.99 2.29 15.19
C GLN A 258 -20.22 1.02 15.54
N MET A 259 -19.19 1.11 16.38
CA MET A 259 -18.43 -0.04 16.86
C MET A 259 -19.24 -0.99 17.73
N GLU A 260 -20.16 -0.46 18.55
CA GLU A 260 -21.07 -1.27 19.39
C GLU A 260 -22.13 -1.99 18.54
N GLU A 261 -22.63 -1.32 17.49
CA GLU A 261 -23.69 -1.85 16.62
C GLU A 261 -23.16 -2.89 15.61
N ASP A 262 -22.05 -2.61 14.94
CA ASP A 262 -21.45 -3.50 13.92
C ASP A 262 -19.93 -3.23 13.78
N PRO A 263 -19.06 -3.93 14.52
CA PRO A 263 -17.61 -3.75 14.47
C PRO A 263 -16.97 -4.37 13.23
N ASN A 264 -17.53 -4.11 12.04
CA ASN A 264 -16.93 -4.55 10.79
C ASN A 264 -15.62 -3.81 10.47
N THR A 265 -14.87 -4.34 9.51
CA THR A 265 -13.56 -3.81 9.13
C THR A 265 -13.57 -2.31 8.82
N MET A 266 -14.60 -1.79 8.15
CA MET A 266 -14.66 -0.37 7.77
C MET A 266 -14.94 0.53 8.96
N VAL A 267 -15.76 0.09 9.91
CA VAL A 267 -15.99 0.81 11.16
C VAL A 267 -14.71 0.86 12.00
N LYS A 268 -13.98 -0.24 12.08
CA LYS A 268 -12.67 -0.31 12.75
C LYS A 268 -11.64 0.67 12.14
N TYR A 269 -11.63 0.79 10.81
CA TYR A 269 -10.83 1.81 10.13
C TYR A 269 -11.24 3.22 10.53
N ARG A 270 -12.56 3.55 10.48
CA ARG A 270 -13.06 4.88 10.85
C ARG A 270 -12.65 5.28 12.27
N ASP A 271 -12.83 4.35 13.21
CA ASP A 271 -12.46 4.59 14.61
C ASP A 271 -10.96 4.87 14.74
N THR A 272 -10.11 4.01 14.19
CA THR A 272 -8.65 4.20 14.24
C THR A 272 -8.23 5.54 13.59
N PHE A 273 -8.82 5.91 12.45
CA PHE A 273 -8.51 7.16 11.76
C PHE A 273 -9.00 8.40 12.52
N SER A 274 -10.06 8.29 13.30
CA SER A 274 -10.62 9.39 14.09
C SER A 274 -9.66 9.92 15.15
N HIS A 275 -8.74 9.10 15.61
CA HIS A 275 -7.73 9.50 16.59
C HIS A 275 -6.64 10.42 16.01
N GLY A 276 -6.51 10.53 14.68
CA GLY A 276 -5.54 11.38 14.01
C GLY A 276 -4.07 11.01 14.25
N ARG A 277 -3.79 9.84 14.86
CA ARG A 277 -2.43 9.42 15.21
C ARG A 277 -1.92 8.40 14.22
N GLY A 278 -0.73 8.66 13.65
CA GLY A 278 -0.06 7.74 12.73
C GLY A 278 -0.74 7.57 11.36
N VAL A 279 -1.75 8.38 11.05
CA VAL A 279 -2.53 8.34 9.80
C VAL A 279 -2.18 9.48 8.85
N ALA A 280 -1.34 10.40 9.29
CA ALA A 280 -0.85 11.54 8.51
C ALA A 280 0.57 11.91 8.93
N TRP A 281 1.31 12.50 8.01
CA TRP A 281 2.65 13.05 8.22
C TRP A 281 2.92 14.21 7.27
N GLU A 282 3.88 15.06 7.67
CA GLU A 282 4.32 16.21 6.90
C GLU A 282 5.00 15.77 5.59
N MET A 283 4.75 16.51 4.52
CA MET A 283 5.28 16.22 3.19
C MET A 283 6.83 16.23 3.15
N ASP A 284 7.47 17.09 3.92
CA ASP A 284 8.94 17.20 4.01
C ASP A 284 9.63 15.96 4.59
N LYS A 285 8.89 15.11 5.31
CA LYS A 285 9.37 13.82 5.81
C LYS A 285 9.39 12.73 4.74
N THR A 286 8.76 12.97 3.60
CA THR A 286 8.58 11.94 2.56
C THR A 286 9.82 11.77 1.70
N VAL A 287 10.07 10.51 1.27
CA VAL A 287 11.15 10.19 0.36
C VAL A 287 10.90 10.77 -1.04
N ASN A 288 9.64 10.80 -1.48
CA ASN A 288 9.31 11.37 -2.77
C ASN A 288 9.62 12.87 -2.85
N GLN A 289 9.37 13.64 -1.79
CA GLN A 289 9.75 15.05 -1.77
C GLN A 289 11.26 15.23 -1.78
N LYS A 290 11.98 14.45 -0.98
CA LYS A 290 13.45 14.50 -0.91
C LYS A 290 14.12 14.15 -2.25
N ARG A 291 13.54 13.22 -3.00
CA ARG A 291 14.02 12.78 -4.32
C ARG A 291 13.43 13.56 -5.49
N GLY A 292 12.52 14.49 -5.26
CA GLY A 292 11.84 15.23 -6.31
C GLY A 292 10.96 14.35 -7.21
N ILE A 293 10.43 13.23 -6.68
CA ILE A 293 9.52 12.35 -7.42
C ILE A 293 8.13 12.99 -7.42
N PRO A 294 7.58 13.37 -8.61
CA PRO A 294 6.25 13.96 -8.67
C PRO A 294 5.19 12.94 -8.30
N MET A 295 4.20 13.35 -7.51
CA MET A 295 3.12 12.52 -7.01
C MET A 295 1.76 13.09 -7.42
N THR A 296 0.76 12.22 -7.48
CA THR A 296 -0.63 12.59 -7.71
C THR A 296 -1.24 13.10 -6.42
N ASN A 297 -1.61 14.38 -6.36
CA ASN A 297 -2.40 14.94 -5.27
C ASN A 297 -3.91 14.70 -5.49
N ILE A 298 -4.75 15.08 -4.52
CA ILE A 298 -6.21 14.85 -4.60
C ILE A 298 -6.82 15.61 -5.79
N GLU A 299 -6.38 16.83 -6.07
CA GLU A 299 -6.90 17.61 -7.20
C GLU A 299 -6.69 16.88 -8.54
N SER A 300 -5.45 16.46 -8.80
CA SER A 300 -5.09 15.72 -10.03
C SER A 300 -5.79 14.35 -10.09
N TYR A 301 -5.99 13.70 -8.95
CA TYR A 301 -6.75 12.45 -8.87
C TYR A 301 -8.22 12.68 -9.27
N LEU A 302 -8.86 13.72 -8.73
CA LEU A 302 -10.24 14.05 -9.07
C LEU A 302 -10.39 14.36 -10.56
N GLU A 303 -9.49 15.15 -11.14
CA GLU A 303 -9.48 15.45 -12.56
C GLU A 303 -9.35 14.21 -13.45
N LYS A 304 -8.52 13.24 -13.03
CA LYS A 304 -8.28 11.99 -13.78
C LYS A 304 -9.44 11.01 -13.66
N VAL A 305 -9.99 10.83 -12.46
CA VAL A 305 -10.96 9.76 -12.16
C VAL A 305 -12.40 10.23 -12.35
N TYR A 306 -12.66 11.49 -12.06
CA TYR A 306 -13.97 12.14 -12.15
C TYR A 306 -13.87 13.40 -13.02
N PRO A 307 -13.54 13.27 -14.31
CA PRO A 307 -13.34 14.43 -15.18
C PRO A 307 -14.59 15.32 -15.22
N ARG A 308 -14.38 16.64 -15.14
CA ARG A 308 -15.46 17.59 -15.31
C ARG A 308 -16.01 17.44 -16.73
N HIS A 309 -17.30 17.26 -16.89
CA HIS A 309 -17.90 17.35 -18.22
C HIS A 309 -17.67 18.78 -18.72
N GLN A 310 -16.89 18.92 -19.80
CA GLN A 310 -16.85 20.18 -20.55
C GLN A 310 -18.23 20.33 -21.18
N GLU A 311 -19.01 21.34 -20.73
CA GLU A 311 -20.23 21.76 -21.42
C GLU A 311 -19.90 22.36 -22.80
#